data_3eb1f1bdc5666ccd6ebf2eca2f4f95c4
#
_entry.id   3eb1f1bdc5666ccd6ebf2eca2f4f95c4
#
_cell.length_a   1.000
_cell.length_b   1.000
_cell.length_c   1.000
_cell.angle_alpha   90.00
_cell.angle_beta   90.00
_cell.angle_gamma   90.00
#
_symmetry.space_group_name_H-M   'P 1'
#
loop_
_entity.id
_entity.type
_entity.pdbx_description
1 polymer ?
#
loop_
_entity_poly.entity_id
_entity_poly.type
_entity_poly.pdbx_seq_one_letter_code
_entity_poly.pdbx_strand_id
1 'polypeptide(L)'
;MNIRYPLKLSPIICVAFCVLLFMYGRPVGFLLYTKWQIRNEPKLWNVPRPLSLGAPVPSAGRKFSYFGYEFDSPWTELMRERKMESVAILNFSTGGFIEVLAPSKNENELDAMKHEAEKRGVDIRNVFGDETTHSNYALRSKVLSLTPRDLRLFSSRQEMVANSVLLILKKTEKNHFRGGLFSFRTEWFRGFQDGYPAQDKVVIVEAFDSQDHKIELYIGSEPAAKSKPSQTDINQILLSLRPASPSQ
;
A
#
# COMPACT_ATOMS: atom_id res chain seq x y z
N MET A 1 -35.27 -36.53 37.65
CA MET A 1 -34.16 -37.51 37.51
C MET A 1 -33.32 -37.11 36.32
N ASN A 2 -32.25 -36.32 36.53
CA ASN A 2 -31.39 -35.80 35.45
C ASN A 2 -30.24 -36.77 35.25
N ILE A 3 -30.33 -37.61 34.22
CA ILE A 3 -29.25 -38.51 33.82
C ILE A 3 -28.26 -37.70 32.98
N ARG A 4 -27.19 -37.19 33.61
CA ARG A 4 -26.02 -36.65 32.91
C ARG A 4 -25.19 -37.85 32.44
N TYR A 5 -25.26 -38.17 31.14
CA TYR A 5 -24.30 -39.07 30.52
C TYR A 5 -22.97 -38.31 30.38
N PRO A 6 -21.88 -38.79 31.00
CA PRO A 6 -20.56 -38.24 30.70
C PRO A 6 -20.25 -38.58 29.24
N LEU A 7 -20.07 -37.56 28.40
CA LEU A 7 -19.52 -37.71 27.05
C LEU A 7 -18.13 -38.34 27.20
N LYS A 8 -18.06 -39.68 27.11
CA LYS A 8 -16.78 -40.38 26.92
C LYS A 8 -16.30 -40.06 25.52
N LEU A 9 -15.52 -39.00 25.38
CA LEU A 9 -14.80 -38.72 24.14
C LEU A 9 -13.95 -39.93 23.79
N SER A 10 -14.20 -40.55 22.64
CA SER A 10 -13.40 -41.68 22.16
C SER A 10 -11.92 -41.26 22.15
N PRO A 11 -10.98 -42.12 22.61
CA PRO A 11 -9.56 -41.84 22.57
C PRO A 11 -9.07 -41.43 21.18
N ILE A 12 -9.72 -41.92 20.13
CA ILE A 12 -9.45 -41.51 18.73
C ILE A 12 -9.74 -40.03 18.52
N ILE A 13 -10.85 -39.50 19.08
CA ILE A 13 -11.19 -38.08 18.98
C ILE A 13 -10.16 -37.22 19.75
N CYS A 14 -9.71 -37.68 20.92
CA CYS A 14 -8.68 -36.99 21.68
C CYS A 14 -7.35 -36.97 20.95
N VAL A 15 -6.92 -38.08 20.34
CA VAL A 15 -5.69 -38.15 19.54
C VAL A 15 -5.81 -37.25 18.30
N ALA A 16 -6.92 -37.30 17.55
CA ALA A 16 -7.16 -36.46 16.41
C ALA A 16 -7.13 -34.96 16.80
N PHE A 17 -7.73 -34.61 17.93
CA PHE A 17 -7.71 -33.23 18.45
C PHE A 17 -6.30 -32.79 18.86
N CYS A 18 -5.51 -33.64 19.51
CA CYS A 18 -4.11 -33.37 19.84
C CYS A 18 -3.24 -33.20 18.57
N VAL A 19 -3.44 -34.04 17.57
CA VAL A 19 -2.74 -33.90 16.26
C VAL A 19 -3.12 -32.62 15.58
N LEU A 20 -4.40 -32.27 15.55
CA LEU A 20 -4.87 -30.99 14.99
C LEU A 20 -4.30 -29.79 15.78
N LEU A 21 -4.28 -29.85 17.10
CA LEU A 21 -3.66 -28.80 17.93
C LEU A 21 -2.16 -28.70 17.68
N PHE A 22 -1.47 -29.81 17.48
CA PHE A 22 -0.03 -29.82 17.20
C PHE A 22 0.27 -29.26 15.80
N MET A 23 -0.51 -29.66 14.79
CA MET A 23 -0.31 -29.21 13.40
C MET A 23 -0.76 -27.76 13.18
N TYR A 24 -1.85 -27.33 13.80
CA TYR A 24 -2.48 -26.02 13.58
C TYR A 24 -2.37 -25.06 14.75
N GLY A 25 -1.94 -25.51 15.94
CA GLY A 25 -1.94 -24.71 17.15
C GLY A 25 -1.14 -23.42 17.04
N ARG A 26 0.06 -23.48 16.46
CA ARG A 26 0.90 -22.28 16.26
C ARG A 26 0.30 -21.34 15.21
N PRO A 27 -0.08 -21.78 14.00
CA PRO A 27 -0.71 -20.91 13.00
C PRO A 27 -2.04 -20.33 13.48
N VAL A 28 -2.88 -21.12 14.15
CA VAL A 28 -4.15 -20.65 14.72
C VAL A 28 -3.90 -19.65 15.85
N GLY A 29 -2.94 -19.91 16.72
CA GLY A 29 -2.53 -18.97 17.77
C GLY A 29 -2.05 -17.63 17.18
N PHE A 30 -1.24 -17.67 16.12
CA PHE A 30 -0.78 -16.48 15.44
C PHE A 30 -1.92 -15.73 14.74
N LEU A 31 -2.85 -16.44 14.10
CA LEU A 31 -4.05 -15.85 13.50
C LEU A 31 -4.94 -15.18 14.55
N LEU A 32 -5.18 -15.82 15.70
CA LEU A 32 -5.97 -15.24 16.79
C LEU A 32 -5.29 -14.01 17.39
N TYR A 33 -3.97 -14.07 17.59
CA TYR A 33 -3.17 -12.92 17.99
C TYR A 33 -3.29 -11.77 16.99
N THR A 34 -3.17 -12.07 15.70
CA THR A 34 -3.33 -11.06 14.64
C THR A 34 -4.73 -10.46 14.67
N LYS A 35 -5.78 -11.29 14.76
CA LYS A 35 -7.17 -10.79 14.87
C LYS A 35 -7.36 -9.87 16.08
N TRP A 36 -6.76 -10.21 17.20
CA TRP A 36 -6.79 -9.35 18.39
C TRP A 36 -6.07 -8.03 18.16
N GLN A 37 -4.89 -8.07 17.55
CA GLN A 37 -4.09 -6.88 17.24
C GLN A 37 -4.78 -5.91 16.28
N ILE A 38 -5.56 -6.41 15.31
CA ILE A 38 -6.16 -5.60 14.26
C ILE A 38 -7.63 -5.26 14.51
N ARG A 39 -8.24 -5.74 15.61
CA ARG A 39 -9.69 -5.62 15.87
C ARG A 39 -10.24 -4.21 15.83
N ASN A 40 -9.43 -3.21 16.23
CA ASN A 40 -9.82 -1.81 16.35
C ASN A 40 -9.15 -0.90 15.30
N GLU A 41 -8.72 -1.47 14.17
CA GLU A 41 -8.01 -0.75 13.13
C GLU A 41 -8.90 -0.55 11.89
N PRO A 42 -9.71 0.52 11.83
CA PRO A 42 -10.64 0.75 10.72
C PRO A 42 -9.93 0.91 9.38
N LYS A 43 -8.70 1.41 9.35
CA LYS A 43 -7.90 1.55 8.12
C LYS A 43 -7.68 0.23 7.36
N LEU A 44 -7.66 -0.91 8.07
CA LEU A 44 -7.44 -2.22 7.44
C LEU A 44 -8.63 -2.70 6.59
N TRP A 45 -9.80 -2.06 6.74
CA TRP A 45 -10.98 -2.34 5.91
C TRP A 45 -10.99 -1.56 4.60
N ASN A 46 -10.11 -0.56 4.46
CA ASN A 46 -9.98 0.18 3.23
C ASN A 46 -9.24 -0.67 2.18
N VAL A 47 -9.86 -0.78 1.02
CA VAL A 47 -9.28 -1.43 -0.16
C VAL A 47 -9.22 -0.43 -1.31
N PRO A 48 -8.26 -0.57 -2.24
CA PRO A 48 -8.15 0.33 -3.37
C PRO A 48 -9.41 0.34 -4.21
N ARG A 49 -9.96 1.53 -4.47
CA ARG A 49 -11.05 1.76 -5.41
C ARG A 49 -10.50 2.37 -6.69
N PRO A 50 -11.01 2.02 -7.87
CA PRO A 50 -10.56 2.64 -9.11
C PRO A 50 -10.71 4.17 -9.06
N LEU A 51 -9.63 4.89 -9.37
CA LEU A 51 -9.62 6.35 -9.53
C LEU A 51 -9.89 6.71 -10.99
N SER A 52 -10.91 7.51 -11.25
CA SER A 52 -11.12 8.09 -12.56
C SER A 52 -10.24 9.34 -12.73
N LEU A 53 -9.26 9.27 -13.60
CA LEU A 53 -8.34 10.38 -13.86
C LEU A 53 -8.93 11.44 -14.80
N GLY A 54 -9.97 11.10 -15.56
CA GLY A 54 -10.51 11.96 -16.61
C GLY A 54 -9.64 12.00 -17.86
N ALA A 55 -9.93 12.94 -18.75
CA ALA A 55 -9.11 13.20 -19.92
C ALA A 55 -7.94 14.15 -19.55
N PRO A 56 -6.76 14.00 -20.18
CA PRO A 56 -5.68 14.98 -20.02
C PRO A 56 -6.17 16.38 -20.36
N VAL A 57 -6.03 17.30 -19.44
CA VAL A 57 -6.31 18.72 -19.70
C VAL A 57 -5.01 19.35 -20.15
N PRO A 58 -4.98 20.08 -21.30
CA PRO A 58 -3.82 20.84 -21.69
C PRO A 58 -3.41 21.78 -20.55
N SER A 59 -2.25 21.54 -19.97
CA SER A 59 -1.78 22.30 -18.83
C SER A 59 -0.93 23.46 -19.30
N ALA A 60 -1.29 24.67 -18.88
CA ALA A 60 -0.34 25.81 -18.88
C ALA A 60 0.68 25.70 -17.73
N GLY A 61 0.74 24.54 -17.08
CA GLY A 61 1.55 24.29 -15.90
C GLY A 61 3.05 24.25 -16.16
N ARG A 62 3.82 24.30 -15.08
CA ARG A 62 5.28 24.22 -15.14
C ARG A 62 5.74 22.78 -15.10
N LYS A 63 6.66 22.43 -16.03
CA LYS A 63 7.28 21.11 -16.08
C LYS A 63 8.42 21.02 -15.07
N PHE A 64 8.50 19.88 -14.40
CA PHE A 64 9.55 19.52 -13.45
C PHE A 64 10.15 18.16 -13.82
N SER A 65 11.45 17.99 -13.54
CA SER A 65 12.16 16.73 -13.78
C SER A 65 13.04 16.39 -12.59
N TYR A 66 12.76 15.25 -11.95
CA TYR A 66 13.50 14.74 -10.79
C TYR A 66 13.66 13.23 -10.87
N PHE A 67 14.83 12.75 -10.52
CA PHE A 67 15.13 11.33 -10.31
C PHE A 67 14.80 10.43 -11.52
N GLY A 68 14.91 10.95 -12.73
CA GLY A 68 14.60 10.23 -13.96
C GLY A 68 13.12 10.25 -14.38
N TYR A 69 12.31 11.07 -13.71
CA TYR A 69 10.89 11.25 -14.03
C TYR A 69 10.57 12.73 -14.26
N GLU A 70 9.57 13.00 -15.10
CA GLU A 70 9.05 14.34 -15.35
C GLU A 70 7.53 14.38 -15.19
N PHE A 71 7.02 15.54 -14.75
CA PHE A 71 5.59 15.80 -14.61
C PHE A 71 5.29 17.29 -14.76
N ASP A 72 4.05 17.62 -15.06
CA ASP A 72 3.56 18.99 -15.14
C ASP A 72 2.77 19.34 -13.87
N SER A 73 3.17 20.41 -13.18
CA SER A 73 2.41 20.94 -12.04
C SER A 73 1.29 21.85 -12.56
N PRO A 74 0.06 21.78 -12.00
CA PRO A 74 -0.99 22.74 -12.29
C PRO A 74 -0.67 24.14 -11.75
N TRP A 75 0.26 24.24 -10.80
CA TRP A 75 0.68 25.50 -10.19
C TRP A 75 1.93 26.03 -10.89
N THR A 76 1.86 27.27 -11.36
CA THR A 76 2.91 27.89 -12.18
C THR A 76 3.95 28.65 -11.38
N GLU A 77 3.52 29.29 -10.28
CA GLU A 77 4.36 30.20 -9.51
C GLU A 77 5.08 29.46 -8.38
N LEU A 78 6.32 29.04 -8.66
CA LEU A 78 7.19 28.37 -7.71
C LEU A 78 7.86 29.40 -6.79
N MET A 79 7.63 29.29 -5.47
CA MET A 79 8.27 30.14 -4.47
C MET A 79 9.62 29.61 -4.03
N ARG A 80 9.69 28.27 -3.85
CA ARG A 80 10.90 27.64 -3.33
C ARG A 80 11.04 26.23 -3.88
N GLU A 81 12.28 25.92 -4.26
CA GLU A 81 12.71 24.57 -4.62
C GLU A 81 13.84 24.15 -3.72
N ARG A 82 13.78 22.92 -3.22
CA ARG A 82 14.87 22.25 -2.52
C ARG A 82 15.06 20.89 -3.16
N LYS A 83 16.29 20.62 -3.60
CA LYS A 83 16.69 19.30 -4.10
C LYS A 83 17.78 18.74 -3.21
N MET A 84 17.56 17.54 -2.73
CA MET A 84 18.50 16.72 -1.97
C MET A 84 18.77 15.44 -2.75
N GLU A 85 19.62 14.57 -2.25
CA GLU A 85 20.00 13.34 -2.95
C GLU A 85 18.80 12.43 -3.27
N SER A 86 17.84 12.33 -2.33
CA SER A 86 16.70 11.42 -2.42
C SER A 86 15.33 12.11 -2.37
N VAL A 87 15.29 13.44 -2.23
CA VAL A 87 14.03 14.18 -2.07
C VAL A 87 14.12 15.51 -2.83
N ALA A 88 13.06 15.85 -3.55
CA ALA A 88 12.85 17.18 -4.12
C ALA A 88 11.56 17.77 -3.55
N ILE A 89 11.59 19.00 -3.05
CA ILE A 89 10.45 19.69 -2.45
C ILE A 89 10.19 20.98 -3.24
N LEU A 90 8.97 21.11 -3.73
CA LEU A 90 8.46 22.25 -4.48
C LEU A 90 7.38 22.96 -3.66
N ASN A 91 7.57 24.23 -3.33
CA ASN A 91 6.55 25.04 -2.66
C ASN A 91 6.07 26.13 -3.61
N PHE A 92 4.76 26.30 -3.70
CA PHE A 92 4.11 27.22 -4.65
C PHE A 92 3.46 28.42 -3.90
N SER A 93 3.27 29.53 -4.61
CA SER A 93 2.66 30.76 -4.06
C SER A 93 1.23 30.58 -3.56
N THR A 94 0.53 29.57 -4.04
CA THR A 94 -0.79 29.17 -3.56
C THR A 94 -0.74 28.56 -2.15
N GLY A 95 0.45 28.23 -1.65
CA GLY A 95 0.67 27.46 -0.41
C GLY A 95 0.60 25.94 -0.63
N GLY A 96 0.44 25.49 -1.89
CA GLY A 96 0.56 24.09 -2.24
C GLY A 96 2.02 23.63 -2.26
N PHE A 97 2.25 22.34 -2.05
CA PHE A 97 3.57 21.74 -2.21
C PHE A 97 3.50 20.37 -2.89
N ILE A 98 4.60 20.01 -3.55
CA ILE A 98 4.86 18.68 -4.06
C ILE A 98 6.21 18.25 -3.52
N GLU A 99 6.25 17.11 -2.86
CA GLU A 99 7.48 16.44 -2.47
C GLU A 99 7.61 15.17 -3.32
N VAL A 100 8.77 15.01 -3.95
CA VAL A 100 9.09 13.86 -4.81
C VAL A 100 10.19 13.08 -4.13
N LEU A 101 9.96 11.81 -3.84
CA LEU A 101 10.97 10.93 -3.31
C LEU A 101 11.59 10.11 -4.44
N ALA A 102 12.92 10.06 -4.46
CA ALA A 102 13.66 9.22 -5.38
C ALA A 102 13.29 7.74 -5.17
N PRO A 103 13.31 6.93 -6.23
CA PRO A 103 13.19 5.50 -6.09
C PRO A 103 14.25 4.98 -5.12
N SER A 104 13.82 4.31 -4.06
CA SER A 104 14.76 3.71 -3.13
C SER A 104 15.52 2.59 -3.83
N LYS A 105 16.85 2.73 -3.90
CA LYS A 105 17.72 1.69 -4.45
C LYS A 105 17.94 0.52 -3.49
N ASN A 106 17.67 0.74 -2.19
CA ASN A 106 18.11 -0.17 -1.14
C ASN A 106 16.98 -0.87 -0.38
N GLU A 107 15.73 -0.47 -0.57
CA GLU A 107 14.61 -1.10 0.11
C GLU A 107 13.67 -1.72 -0.92
N ASN A 108 14.04 -2.88 -1.37
CA ASN A 108 13.09 -3.73 -2.06
C ASN A 108 12.13 -4.27 -1.00
N GLU A 109 10.95 -3.63 -0.83
CA GLU A 109 9.90 -4.08 0.10
C GLU A 109 9.57 -5.55 -0.11
N LEU A 110 9.66 -6.00 -1.35
CA LEU A 110 9.49 -7.37 -1.75
C LEU A 110 10.55 -8.28 -1.11
N ASP A 111 11.83 -7.88 -1.10
CA ASP A 111 12.90 -8.70 -0.53
C ASP A 111 12.82 -8.74 1.00
N ALA A 112 12.49 -7.62 1.64
CA ALA A 112 12.26 -7.57 3.09
C ALA A 112 11.10 -8.49 3.48
N MET A 113 10.02 -8.49 2.70
CA MET A 113 8.88 -9.35 2.94
C MET A 113 9.19 -10.82 2.68
N LYS A 114 9.92 -11.14 1.61
CA LYS A 114 10.40 -12.51 1.33
C LYS A 114 11.20 -13.04 2.51
N HIS A 115 12.16 -12.26 2.98
CA HIS A 115 13.00 -12.64 4.10
C HIS A 115 12.21 -12.89 5.39
N GLU A 116 11.22 -12.04 5.71
CA GLU A 116 10.37 -12.24 6.89
C GLU A 116 9.46 -13.46 6.74
N ALA A 117 8.95 -13.73 5.54
CA ALA A 117 8.15 -14.92 5.26
C ALA A 117 8.97 -16.20 5.35
N GLU A 118 10.19 -16.21 4.81
CA GLU A 118 11.12 -17.34 4.89
C GLU A 118 11.45 -17.68 6.34
N LYS A 119 11.75 -16.68 7.18
CA LYS A 119 11.96 -16.88 8.62
C LYS A 119 10.79 -17.59 9.30
N ARG A 120 9.58 -17.42 8.79
CA ARG A 120 8.36 -18.03 9.31
C ARG A 120 7.98 -19.32 8.60
N GLY A 121 8.81 -19.79 7.68
CA GLY A 121 8.56 -21.00 6.88
C GLY A 121 7.35 -20.85 5.95
N VAL A 122 7.09 -19.63 5.45
CA VAL A 122 6.03 -19.32 4.49
C VAL A 122 6.64 -19.15 3.12
N ASP A 123 6.20 -19.96 2.18
CA ASP A 123 6.47 -19.76 0.76
C ASP A 123 5.41 -18.82 0.16
N ILE A 124 5.79 -17.55 -0.02
CA ILE A 124 4.91 -16.51 -0.56
C ILE A 124 4.44 -16.87 -1.97
N ARG A 125 5.29 -17.50 -2.76
CA ARG A 125 5.00 -17.90 -4.14
C ARG A 125 3.83 -18.87 -4.18
N ASN A 126 3.87 -19.88 -3.34
CA ASN A 126 2.80 -20.88 -3.25
C ASN A 126 1.48 -20.29 -2.73
N VAL A 127 1.54 -19.21 -1.94
CA VAL A 127 0.33 -18.60 -1.36
C VAL A 127 -0.29 -17.55 -2.27
N PHE A 128 0.52 -16.71 -2.90
CA PHE A 128 0.03 -15.53 -3.63
C PHE A 128 0.33 -15.56 -5.13
N GLY A 129 1.03 -16.58 -5.60
CA GLY A 129 1.40 -16.74 -7.01
C GLY A 129 2.70 -16.02 -7.38
N ASP A 130 3.20 -16.38 -8.57
CA ASP A 130 4.48 -15.89 -9.08
C ASP A 130 4.54 -14.39 -9.26
N GLU A 131 3.47 -13.78 -9.77
CA GLU A 131 3.43 -12.35 -10.05
C GLU A 131 3.72 -11.51 -8.80
N THR A 132 3.14 -11.90 -7.65
CA THR A 132 3.35 -11.20 -6.37
C THR A 132 4.80 -11.30 -5.87
N THR A 133 5.53 -12.35 -6.27
CA THR A 133 6.92 -12.55 -5.85
C THR A 133 7.94 -11.85 -6.73
N HIS A 134 7.53 -11.34 -7.90
CA HIS A 134 8.40 -10.69 -8.87
C HIS A 134 8.04 -9.23 -9.16
N SER A 135 6.98 -8.70 -8.54
CA SER A 135 6.54 -7.34 -8.76
C SER A 135 6.21 -6.62 -7.45
N ASN A 136 6.88 -5.49 -7.20
CA ASN A 136 6.60 -4.60 -6.08
C ASN A 136 5.16 -4.07 -6.14
N TYR A 137 4.69 -3.72 -7.34
CA TYR A 137 3.29 -3.31 -7.53
C TYR A 137 2.31 -4.42 -7.18
N ALA A 138 2.54 -5.65 -7.65
CA ALA A 138 1.62 -6.76 -7.39
C ALA A 138 1.58 -7.09 -5.90
N LEU A 139 2.75 -7.08 -5.23
CA LEU A 139 2.84 -7.23 -3.79
C LEU A 139 2.08 -6.12 -3.06
N ARG A 140 2.35 -4.87 -3.43
CA ARG A 140 1.70 -3.69 -2.84
C ARG A 140 0.18 -3.77 -3.02
N SER A 141 -0.28 -4.11 -4.23
CA SER A 141 -1.69 -4.35 -4.52
C SER A 141 -2.30 -5.43 -3.64
N LYS A 142 -1.57 -6.53 -3.41
CA LYS A 142 -2.02 -7.62 -2.54
C LYS A 142 -2.14 -7.14 -1.09
N VAL A 143 -1.12 -6.48 -0.55
CA VAL A 143 -1.15 -5.93 0.82
C VAL A 143 -2.34 -4.99 1.00
N LEU A 144 -2.53 -4.04 0.08
CA LEU A 144 -3.58 -3.04 0.17
C LEU A 144 -4.99 -3.62 0.02
N SER A 145 -5.17 -4.70 -0.77
CA SER A 145 -6.47 -5.35 -0.95
C SER A 145 -6.87 -6.28 0.19
N LEU A 146 -5.93 -6.70 1.05
CA LEU A 146 -6.25 -7.55 2.19
C LEU A 146 -7.06 -6.81 3.25
N THR A 147 -8.02 -7.54 3.82
CA THR A 147 -8.90 -7.09 4.91
C THR A 147 -8.88 -8.10 6.06
N PRO A 148 -9.36 -7.74 7.26
CA PRO A 148 -9.53 -8.69 8.36
C PRO A 148 -10.41 -9.92 8.02
N ARG A 149 -11.24 -9.85 6.96
CA ARG A 149 -12.04 -10.99 6.47
C ARG A 149 -11.21 -12.10 5.85
N ASP A 150 -10.01 -11.77 5.38
CA ASP A 150 -9.09 -12.72 4.73
C ASP A 150 -8.36 -13.61 5.75
N LEU A 151 -8.51 -13.31 7.06
CA LEU A 151 -8.04 -14.16 8.15
C LEU A 151 -9.07 -15.26 8.45
N ARG A 152 -8.99 -16.37 7.71
CA ARG A 152 -9.92 -17.51 7.84
C ARG A 152 -9.30 -18.64 8.63
N LEU A 153 -10.06 -19.23 9.56
CA LEU A 153 -9.63 -20.37 10.39
C LEU A 153 -9.44 -21.66 9.59
N PHE A 154 -10.16 -21.80 8.47
CA PHE A 154 -10.16 -23.02 7.65
C PHE A 154 -9.37 -22.86 6.34
N SER A 155 -8.49 -21.86 6.25
CA SER A 155 -7.52 -21.76 5.16
C SER A 155 -6.30 -22.65 5.42
N SER A 156 -5.44 -22.79 4.41
CA SER A 156 -4.19 -23.54 4.59
C SER A 156 -3.31 -22.86 5.65
N ARG A 157 -2.42 -23.63 6.28
CA ARG A 157 -1.45 -23.11 7.27
C ARG A 157 -0.64 -21.95 6.70
N GLN A 158 -0.15 -22.10 5.46
CA GLN A 158 0.66 -21.07 4.79
C GLN A 158 -0.14 -19.80 4.56
N GLU A 159 -1.37 -19.93 4.05
CA GLU A 159 -2.25 -18.79 3.82
C GLU A 159 -2.61 -18.04 5.12
N MET A 160 -2.91 -18.77 6.21
CA MET A 160 -3.16 -18.14 7.51
C MET A 160 -1.98 -17.29 7.97
N VAL A 161 -0.77 -17.83 7.90
CA VAL A 161 0.44 -17.11 8.34
C VAL A 161 0.73 -15.94 7.40
N ALA A 162 0.67 -16.14 6.09
CA ALA A 162 0.94 -15.10 5.12
C ALA A 162 -0.02 -13.92 5.23
N ASN A 163 -1.33 -14.16 5.23
CA ASN A 163 -2.33 -13.10 5.40
C ASN A 163 -2.18 -12.37 6.74
N SER A 164 -1.81 -13.10 7.81
CA SER A 164 -1.54 -12.49 9.11
C SER A 164 -0.34 -11.54 9.06
N VAL A 165 0.77 -11.96 8.43
CA VAL A 165 1.96 -11.12 8.26
C VAL A 165 1.64 -9.87 7.46
N LEU A 166 0.97 -10.01 6.30
CA LEU A 166 0.66 -8.88 5.44
C LEU A 166 -0.31 -7.89 6.09
N LEU A 167 -1.28 -8.36 6.88
CA LEU A 167 -2.19 -7.46 7.61
C LEU A 167 -1.49 -6.73 8.76
N ILE A 168 -0.51 -7.37 9.42
CA ILE A 168 0.34 -6.68 10.40
C ILE A 168 1.18 -5.61 9.69
N LEU A 169 1.78 -5.92 8.54
CA LEU A 169 2.51 -4.94 7.74
C LEU A 169 1.61 -3.75 7.36
N LYS A 170 0.43 -4.02 6.77
CA LYS A 170 -0.55 -2.98 6.46
C LYS A 170 -0.93 -2.13 7.68
N LYS A 171 -1.01 -2.74 8.89
CA LYS A 171 -1.27 -2.01 10.13
C LYS A 171 -0.12 -1.08 10.50
N THR A 172 1.12 -1.54 10.36
CA THR A 172 2.32 -0.80 10.81
C THR A 172 2.68 0.35 9.88
N GLU A 173 2.17 0.34 8.65
CA GLU A 173 2.38 1.46 7.75
C GLU A 173 1.85 2.76 8.34
N LYS A 174 2.70 3.77 8.31
CA LYS A 174 2.38 5.12 8.82
C LYS A 174 1.38 5.87 7.94
N ASN A 175 1.13 5.34 6.75
CA ASN A 175 0.26 5.95 5.75
C ASN A 175 -1.19 5.99 6.24
N HIS A 176 -1.82 7.09 5.95
CA HIS A 176 -3.02 7.55 6.65
C HIS A 176 -4.31 7.09 5.95
N PHE A 177 -4.50 5.86 5.56
CA PHE A 177 -5.74 5.36 4.93
C PHE A 177 -7.08 5.88 5.54
N ARG A 178 -7.02 7.12 6.07
CA ARG A 178 -8.16 7.74 6.77
C ARG A 178 -9.21 8.26 5.81
N GLY A 179 -8.79 8.82 4.67
CA GLY A 179 -9.72 9.48 3.75
C GLY A 179 -10.22 8.56 2.65
N GLY A 180 -9.33 7.89 1.96
CA GLY A 180 -9.66 6.99 0.86
C GLY A 180 -8.42 6.40 0.23
N LEU A 181 -8.55 5.20 -0.27
CA LEU A 181 -7.49 4.50 -0.98
C LEU A 181 -7.98 4.23 -2.40
N PHE A 182 -7.18 4.63 -3.38
CA PHE A 182 -7.52 4.50 -4.79
C PHE A 182 -6.40 3.81 -5.55
N SER A 183 -6.77 3.06 -6.57
CA SER A 183 -5.85 2.56 -7.59
C SER A 183 -6.01 3.35 -8.88
N PHE A 184 -4.92 3.63 -9.56
CA PHE A 184 -4.93 4.32 -10.85
C PHE A 184 -4.04 3.63 -11.87
N ARG A 185 -4.28 3.95 -13.13
CA ARG A 185 -3.45 3.55 -14.25
C ARG A 185 -3.39 4.69 -15.27
N THR A 186 -2.18 5.00 -15.71
CA THR A 186 -1.89 5.93 -16.82
C THR A 186 -1.21 5.17 -17.95
N GLU A 187 -0.73 5.87 -18.96
CA GLU A 187 0.09 5.29 -20.04
C GLU A 187 1.41 4.70 -19.50
N TRP A 188 2.05 5.39 -18.54
CA TRP A 188 3.40 5.08 -18.05
C TRP A 188 3.43 4.41 -16.68
N PHE A 189 2.40 4.62 -15.88
CA PHE A 189 2.37 4.19 -14.48
C PHE A 189 1.08 3.48 -14.11
N ARG A 190 1.22 2.61 -13.14
CA ARG A 190 0.13 2.07 -12.33
C ARG A 190 0.45 2.33 -10.86
N GLY A 191 -0.55 2.54 -10.03
CA GLY A 191 -0.22 2.89 -8.64
C GLY A 191 -1.42 3.10 -7.75
N PHE A 192 -1.13 3.75 -6.61
CA PHE A 192 -2.11 3.98 -5.56
C PHE A 192 -2.05 5.43 -5.10
N GLN A 193 -3.22 5.97 -4.81
CA GLN A 193 -3.39 7.26 -4.14
C GLN A 193 -4.00 7.01 -2.77
N ASP A 194 -3.37 7.51 -1.72
CA ASP A 194 -3.89 7.51 -0.36
C ASP A 194 -4.28 8.94 0.03
N GLY A 195 -5.53 9.10 0.44
CA GLY A 195 -6.10 10.36 0.85
C GLY A 195 -6.94 11.09 -0.20
N TYR A 196 -7.79 11.96 0.33
CA TYR A 196 -8.59 12.92 -0.45
C TYR A 196 -8.04 14.34 -0.28
N PRO A 197 -7.77 15.08 -1.36
CA PRO A 197 -7.23 16.43 -1.27
C PRO A 197 -8.10 17.39 -0.45
N ALA A 198 -9.43 17.19 -0.47
CA ALA A 198 -10.37 18.03 0.28
C ALA A 198 -10.36 17.77 1.80
N GLN A 199 -10.01 16.56 2.22
CA GLN A 199 -10.12 16.10 3.61
C GLN A 199 -8.75 15.98 4.28
N ASP A 200 -7.76 15.52 3.54
CA ASP A 200 -6.43 15.24 4.05
C ASP A 200 -5.49 16.42 3.80
N LYS A 201 -4.52 16.60 4.69
CA LYS A 201 -3.49 17.64 4.55
C LYS A 201 -2.51 17.31 3.43
N VAL A 202 -2.29 16.04 3.21
CA VAL A 202 -1.36 15.49 2.23
C VAL A 202 -2.00 14.27 1.59
N VAL A 203 -1.92 14.20 0.30
CA VAL A 203 -2.23 13.02 -0.51
C VAL A 203 -0.92 12.35 -0.89
N ILE A 204 -0.83 11.05 -0.67
CA ILE A 204 0.34 10.25 -1.01
C ILE A 204 0.04 9.47 -2.28
N VAL A 205 0.95 9.53 -3.23
CA VAL A 205 0.87 8.78 -4.47
C VAL A 205 2.08 7.84 -4.56
N GLU A 206 1.82 6.57 -4.72
CA GLU A 206 2.83 5.54 -5.04
C GLU A 206 2.61 5.14 -6.51
N ALA A 207 3.56 5.46 -7.37
CA ALA A 207 3.49 5.14 -8.80
C ALA A 207 4.61 4.17 -9.18
N PHE A 208 4.27 3.13 -9.94
CA PHE A 208 5.17 2.09 -10.41
C PHE A 208 5.23 2.13 -11.94
N ASP A 209 6.41 2.23 -12.51
CA ASP A 209 6.63 2.21 -13.95
C ASP A 209 6.57 0.79 -14.54
N SER A 210 6.85 0.65 -15.84
CA SER A 210 6.85 -0.64 -16.53
C SER A 210 7.98 -1.58 -16.09
N GLN A 211 9.03 -1.05 -15.44
CA GLN A 211 10.13 -1.81 -14.87
C GLN A 211 9.95 -2.07 -13.37
N ASP A 212 8.77 -1.74 -12.85
CA ASP A 212 8.40 -1.87 -11.44
C ASP A 212 9.21 -1.01 -10.46
N HIS A 213 9.84 0.07 -10.97
CA HIS A 213 10.45 1.08 -10.12
C HIS A 213 9.35 1.95 -9.49
N LYS A 214 9.47 2.19 -8.19
CA LYS A 214 8.50 2.99 -7.43
C LYS A 214 8.98 4.44 -7.31
N ILE A 215 8.12 5.40 -7.63
CA ILE A 215 8.25 6.80 -7.27
C ILE A 215 7.13 7.19 -6.31
N GLU A 216 7.43 7.99 -5.30
CA GLU A 216 6.45 8.51 -4.37
C GLU A 216 6.31 10.02 -4.50
N LEU A 217 5.06 10.50 -4.51
CA LEU A 217 4.73 11.92 -4.49
C LEU A 217 3.88 12.21 -3.27
N TYR A 218 4.25 13.25 -2.53
CA TYR A 218 3.46 13.82 -1.44
C TYR A 218 2.93 15.16 -1.90
N ILE A 219 1.61 15.26 -2.09
CA ILE A 219 0.96 16.44 -2.63
C ILE A 219 0.06 17.02 -1.56
N GLY A 220 0.29 18.27 -1.17
CA GLY A 220 -0.43 18.84 -0.07
C GLY A 220 -0.42 20.36 -0.06
N SER A 221 -0.88 20.92 1.05
CA SER A 221 -0.86 22.36 1.28
C SER A 221 -0.44 22.68 2.71
N GLU A 222 0.23 23.81 2.86
CA GLU A 222 0.51 24.40 4.18
C GLU A 222 -0.79 24.78 4.89
N PRO A 223 -0.81 24.82 6.24
CA PRO A 223 -2.01 25.19 6.99
C PRO A 223 -2.57 26.57 6.64
N ALA A 224 -1.71 27.50 6.22
CA ALA A 224 -2.06 28.86 5.83
C ALA A 224 -2.28 29.02 4.31
N ALA A 225 -2.37 27.93 3.56
CA ALA A 225 -2.54 27.99 2.12
C ALA A 225 -3.84 28.70 1.70
N LYS A 226 -3.76 29.51 0.66
CA LYS A 226 -4.92 30.20 0.07
C LYS A 226 -5.89 29.23 -0.59
N SER A 227 -5.37 28.13 -1.11
CA SER A 227 -6.16 27.06 -1.73
C SER A 227 -5.53 25.70 -1.45
N LYS A 228 -6.36 24.69 -1.28
CA LYS A 228 -5.91 23.30 -1.19
C LYS A 228 -5.83 22.68 -2.60
N PRO A 229 -4.92 21.73 -2.82
CA PRO A 229 -4.94 20.92 -4.03
C PRO A 229 -6.32 20.30 -4.24
N SER A 230 -6.80 20.30 -5.47
CA SER A 230 -8.02 19.58 -5.85
C SER A 230 -7.67 18.19 -6.40
N GLN A 231 -8.66 17.30 -6.51
CA GLN A 231 -8.44 16.01 -7.18
C GLN A 231 -8.08 16.21 -8.66
N THR A 232 -8.58 17.27 -9.30
CA THR A 232 -8.22 17.61 -10.68
C THR A 232 -6.74 17.97 -10.80
N ASP A 233 -6.19 18.71 -9.83
CA ASP A 233 -4.75 19.04 -9.80
C ASP A 233 -3.89 17.77 -9.68
N ILE A 234 -4.29 16.84 -8.81
CA ILE A 234 -3.59 15.57 -8.65
C ILE A 234 -3.70 14.73 -9.91
N ASN A 235 -4.89 14.61 -10.49
CA ASN A 235 -5.09 13.88 -11.74
C ASN A 235 -4.22 14.43 -12.88
N GLN A 236 -4.06 15.74 -12.96
CA GLN A 236 -3.20 16.39 -13.95
C GLN A 236 -1.72 16.00 -13.75
N ILE A 237 -1.23 16.02 -12.51
CA ILE A 237 0.12 15.56 -12.18
C ILE A 237 0.30 14.10 -12.59
N LEU A 238 -0.65 13.22 -12.24
CA LEU A 238 -0.59 11.79 -12.54
C LEU A 238 -0.63 11.50 -14.04
N LEU A 239 -1.47 12.21 -14.80
CA LEU A 239 -1.59 12.02 -16.25
C LEU A 239 -0.36 12.52 -17.01
N SER A 240 0.36 13.51 -16.47
CA SER A 240 1.59 14.05 -17.06
C SER A 240 2.86 13.35 -16.58
N LEU A 241 2.77 12.52 -15.53
CA LEU A 241 3.91 11.79 -14.99
C LEU A 241 4.41 10.76 -15.99
N ARG A 242 5.70 10.82 -16.32
CA ARG A 242 6.36 9.93 -17.29
C ARG A 242 7.84 9.79 -16.98
N PRO A 243 8.51 8.74 -17.45
CA PRO A 243 9.97 8.69 -17.44
C PRO A 243 10.56 9.88 -18.19
N ALA A 244 11.61 10.48 -17.64
CA ALA A 244 12.31 11.58 -18.32
C ALA A 244 12.96 11.06 -19.60
N SER A 245 12.82 11.83 -20.68
CA SER A 245 13.55 11.50 -21.90
C SER A 245 15.05 11.51 -21.61
N PRO A 246 15.82 10.51 -22.08
CA PRO A 246 17.27 10.57 -21.93
C PRO A 246 17.76 11.89 -22.53
N SER A 247 18.50 12.67 -21.72
CA SER A 247 19.16 13.89 -22.20
C SER A 247 20.05 13.53 -23.38
N GLN A 248 19.68 14.03 -24.55
CA GLN A 248 20.50 13.94 -25.76
C GLN A 248 21.84 14.65 -25.56
#